data_a6144073ebbd62faab813e38a001fe0e
#
_entry.id   a6144073ebbd62faab813e38a001fe0e
#
_cell.length_a   1.000
_cell.length_b   1.000
_cell.length_c   1.000
_cell.angle_alpha   90.00
_cell.angle_beta   90.00
_cell.angle_gamma   90.00
#
_symmetry.space_group_name_H-M   'P 1'
#
loop_
_entity.id
_entity.type
_entity.pdbx_description
1 polymer ?
#
loop_
_entity_poly.entity_id
_entity_poly.type
_entity_poly.pdbx_seq_one_letter_code
_entity_poly.pdbx_strand_id
1 'polypeptide(L)'
;MKTLVVIYNHNLPGMTDNLWESLNPHRRDDYDMILIDNGSKEDGKSKYTTHETGQNTYFGGALNIALDYFLSSDEYDSLLSLNNDLVIQGDNFVRSLRKELVGDYKIISPCVLQNESQCKWKYMHCWNSTKVRDVKWVDYQAPLLHRDFIEKVKQFPDELIYGWGQDVLSGVICEDNNWKVGVLDWCPLIHYSAHTYKQGKSDLNLTEYCQNAEQGMFGYFHSNNLMDRFNKFRELSAGYSYE
;
A
#
# COMPACT_ATOMS: atom_id res chain seq x y z
N MET A 1 -14.45 -16.73 1.93
CA MET A 1 -13.13 -16.09 1.83
C MET A 1 -13.27 -14.62 2.21
N LYS A 2 -12.32 -14.07 2.97
CA LYS A 2 -12.43 -12.78 3.67
C LYS A 2 -11.19 -11.94 3.45
N THR A 3 -11.33 -10.62 3.40
CA THR A 3 -10.18 -9.70 3.29
C THR A 3 -9.73 -9.26 4.69
N LEU A 4 -8.43 -9.24 4.94
CA LEU A 4 -7.84 -8.54 6.08
C LEU A 4 -7.52 -7.10 5.64
N VAL A 5 -8.13 -6.12 6.28
CA VAL A 5 -7.83 -4.69 6.08
C VAL A 5 -6.90 -4.24 7.19
N VAL A 6 -5.74 -3.71 6.82
CA VAL A 6 -4.72 -3.22 7.76
C VAL A 6 -4.49 -1.74 7.55
N ILE A 7 -4.63 -0.96 8.62
CA ILE A 7 -4.30 0.47 8.64
C ILE A 7 -3.06 0.65 9.52
N TYR A 8 -2.10 1.45 9.07
CA TYR A 8 -0.89 1.76 9.83
C TYR A 8 -0.99 3.15 10.41
N ASN A 9 -0.82 3.29 11.73
CA ASN A 9 -0.72 4.58 12.37
C ASN A 9 0.73 4.88 12.79
N HIS A 10 1.18 6.11 12.53
CA HIS A 10 2.36 6.67 13.18
C HIS A 10 2.12 8.15 13.45
N ASN A 11 1.81 8.49 14.70
CA ASN A 11 1.61 9.86 15.18
C ASN A 11 0.54 10.71 14.45
N LEU A 12 -0.43 10.07 13.75
CA LEU A 12 -1.52 10.74 13.04
C LEU A 12 -2.90 10.20 13.43
N PRO A 13 -3.26 10.20 14.73
CA PRO A 13 -4.47 9.54 15.21
C PRO A 13 -5.75 10.07 14.53
N GLY A 14 -5.85 11.38 14.32
CA GLY A 14 -7.06 11.96 13.73
C GLY A 14 -7.34 11.50 12.30
N MET A 15 -6.32 11.39 11.46
CA MET A 15 -6.49 10.85 10.08
C MET A 15 -6.77 9.36 10.12
N THR A 16 -6.05 8.63 10.96
CA THR A 16 -6.22 7.19 11.15
C THR A 16 -7.63 6.84 11.63
N ASP A 17 -8.15 7.58 12.62
CA ASP A 17 -9.49 7.39 13.14
C ASP A 17 -10.57 7.68 12.08
N ASN A 18 -10.40 8.76 11.30
CA ASN A 18 -11.31 9.09 10.21
C ASN A 18 -11.32 7.99 9.13
N LEU A 19 -10.16 7.45 8.77
CA LEU A 19 -10.07 6.35 7.81
C LEU A 19 -10.74 5.08 8.35
N TRP A 20 -10.48 4.72 9.61
CA TRP A 20 -11.16 3.60 10.27
C TRP A 20 -12.68 3.77 10.27
N GLU A 21 -13.16 4.94 10.69
CA GLU A 21 -14.58 5.25 10.76
C GLU A 21 -15.27 5.25 9.39
N SER A 22 -14.56 5.62 8.32
CA SER A 22 -15.10 5.58 6.96
C SER A 22 -15.32 4.15 6.45
N LEU A 23 -14.52 3.19 6.90
CA LEU A 23 -14.61 1.79 6.50
C LEU A 23 -15.55 0.96 7.41
N ASN A 24 -15.55 1.23 8.70
CA ASN A 24 -16.23 0.40 9.69
C ASN A 24 -17.75 0.24 9.46
N PRO A 25 -18.53 1.26 9.04
CA PRO A 25 -19.97 1.12 8.76
C PRO A 25 -20.29 0.16 7.61
N HIS A 26 -19.34 -0.04 6.70
CA HIS A 26 -19.46 -0.91 5.52
C HIS A 26 -18.91 -2.31 5.79
N ARG A 27 -18.35 -2.54 6.99
CA ARG A 27 -17.87 -3.83 7.46
C ARG A 27 -19.06 -4.77 7.62
N ARG A 28 -19.08 -5.77 6.78
CA ARG A 28 -19.97 -6.93 6.86
C ARG A 28 -19.09 -8.15 7.14
N ASP A 29 -19.58 -9.33 6.86
CA ASP A 29 -18.78 -10.57 6.94
C ASP A 29 -17.70 -10.68 5.85
N ASP A 30 -17.51 -9.61 5.06
CA ASP A 30 -16.60 -9.59 3.91
C ASP A 30 -15.14 -9.31 4.29
N TYR A 31 -14.89 -8.58 5.40
CA TYR A 31 -13.54 -8.24 5.85
C TYR A 31 -13.46 -7.99 7.35
N ASP A 32 -12.25 -8.24 7.89
CA ASP A 32 -11.84 -7.80 9.21
C ASP A 32 -10.90 -6.61 9.10
N MET A 33 -10.86 -5.82 10.17
CA MET A 33 -9.99 -4.66 10.27
C MET A 33 -9.06 -4.80 11.46
N ILE A 34 -7.78 -4.54 11.24
CA ILE A 34 -6.79 -4.33 12.30
C ILE A 34 -6.09 -2.99 12.08
N LEU A 35 -5.65 -2.38 13.18
CA LEU A 35 -4.88 -1.16 13.18
C LEU A 35 -3.57 -1.41 13.90
N ILE A 36 -2.46 -1.27 13.15
CA ILE A 36 -1.11 -1.41 13.68
C ILE A 36 -0.59 -0.01 14.02
N ASP A 37 -0.38 0.24 15.30
CA ASP A 37 0.36 1.42 15.76
C ASP A 37 1.86 1.17 15.61
N ASN A 38 2.48 1.94 14.75
CA ASN A 38 3.89 1.79 14.38
C ASN A 38 4.79 2.69 15.22
N GLY A 39 4.78 2.50 16.53
CA GLY A 39 5.62 3.21 17.47
C GLY A 39 5.27 4.68 17.64
N SER A 40 3.98 5.01 17.70
CA SER A 40 3.53 6.36 18.01
C SER A 40 3.86 6.76 19.45
N LYS A 41 3.99 8.06 19.68
CA LYS A 41 3.94 8.63 21.03
C LYS A 41 2.53 8.44 21.62
N GLU A 42 2.38 8.53 22.91
CA GLU A 42 1.11 8.23 23.59
C GLU A 42 -0.06 9.08 23.07
N ASP A 43 0.17 10.37 22.81
CA ASP A 43 -0.82 11.29 22.23
C ASP A 43 -0.98 11.14 20.71
N GLY A 44 -0.14 10.33 20.08
CA GLY A 44 -0.16 10.00 18.66
C GLY A 44 -0.86 8.69 18.32
N LYS A 45 -1.32 7.91 19.30
CA LYS A 45 -2.01 6.65 19.11
C LYS A 45 -3.46 6.84 18.68
N SER A 46 -3.92 5.99 17.77
CA SER A 46 -5.35 5.90 17.42
C SER A 46 -6.13 5.20 18.53
N LYS A 47 -7.37 5.65 18.80
CA LYS A 47 -8.30 4.97 19.72
C LYS A 47 -8.73 3.58 19.25
N TYR A 48 -8.47 3.24 17.98
CA TYR A 48 -8.79 1.95 17.37
C TYR A 48 -7.59 1.01 17.26
N THR A 49 -6.44 1.35 17.87
CA THR A 49 -5.25 0.52 17.85
C THR A 49 -5.55 -0.89 18.35
N THR A 50 -5.20 -1.90 17.56
CA THR A 50 -5.35 -3.32 17.88
C THR A 50 -4.02 -4.00 18.14
N HIS A 51 -2.94 -3.49 17.54
CA HIS A 51 -1.57 -4.00 17.66
C HIS A 51 -0.60 -2.85 17.81
N GLU A 52 0.42 -3.01 18.65
CA GLU A 52 1.49 -2.02 18.84
C GLU A 52 2.84 -2.65 18.53
N THR A 53 3.67 -1.96 17.74
CA THR A 53 5.05 -2.41 17.43
C THR A 53 6.05 -2.02 18.52
N GLY A 54 5.68 -1.06 19.37
CA GLY A 54 6.54 -0.51 20.42
C GLY A 54 7.64 0.44 19.92
N GLN A 55 7.97 0.41 18.63
CA GLN A 55 8.94 1.29 17.97
C GLN A 55 8.55 1.52 16.51
N ASN A 56 9.05 2.62 15.92
CA ASN A 56 8.82 2.89 14.51
C ASN A 56 9.63 1.89 13.65
N THR A 57 8.93 1.01 12.95
CA THR A 57 9.52 0.04 12.01
C THR A 57 9.43 0.53 10.56
N TYR A 58 9.07 1.78 10.36
CA TYR A 58 8.74 2.38 9.07
C TYR A 58 7.64 1.61 8.32
N PHE A 59 7.32 2.03 7.09
CA PHE A 59 6.23 1.41 6.36
C PHE A 59 6.51 -0.05 6.02
N GLY A 60 7.71 -0.36 5.56
CA GLY A 60 8.06 -1.73 5.15
C GLY A 60 8.07 -2.73 6.29
N GLY A 61 8.55 -2.32 7.47
CA GLY A 61 8.50 -3.18 8.66
C GLY A 61 7.07 -3.39 9.16
N ALA A 62 6.24 -2.36 9.17
CA ALA A 62 4.83 -2.47 9.54
C ALA A 62 4.05 -3.36 8.55
N LEU A 63 4.36 -3.27 7.25
CA LEU A 63 3.79 -4.16 6.24
C LEU A 63 4.22 -5.62 6.48
N ASN A 64 5.49 -5.89 6.79
CA ASN A 64 5.95 -7.25 7.10
C ASN A 64 5.22 -7.84 8.31
N ILE A 65 4.95 -7.04 9.36
CA ILE A 65 4.13 -7.47 10.50
C ILE A 65 2.70 -7.82 10.04
N ALA A 66 2.12 -7.04 9.14
CA ALA A 66 0.80 -7.33 8.58
C ALA A 66 0.78 -8.61 7.74
N LEU A 67 1.85 -8.87 6.97
CA LEU A 67 2.01 -10.11 6.18
C LEU A 67 2.12 -11.33 7.11
N ASP A 68 2.89 -11.25 8.20
CA ASP A 68 3.00 -12.33 9.19
C ASP A 68 1.65 -12.61 9.86
N TYR A 69 0.92 -11.55 10.26
CA TYR A 69 -0.42 -11.70 10.81
C TYR A 69 -1.36 -12.38 9.81
N PHE A 70 -1.35 -11.96 8.56
CA PHE A 70 -2.15 -12.56 7.49
C PHE A 70 -1.82 -14.04 7.29
N LEU A 71 -0.53 -14.40 7.23
CA LEU A 71 -0.06 -15.76 7.01
C LEU A 71 -0.28 -16.69 8.22
N SER A 72 -0.52 -16.14 9.40
CA SER A 72 -0.85 -16.93 10.60
C SER A 72 -2.26 -17.51 10.60
N SER A 73 -3.10 -17.12 9.64
CA SER A 73 -4.50 -17.57 9.53
C SER A 73 -4.87 -17.90 8.08
N ASP A 74 -5.63 -18.98 7.88
CA ASP A 74 -6.19 -19.38 6.59
C ASP A 74 -7.56 -18.74 6.30
N GLU A 75 -8.06 -17.87 7.18
CA GLU A 75 -9.37 -17.23 7.02
C GLU A 75 -9.40 -16.19 5.89
N TYR A 76 -8.24 -15.58 5.57
CA TYR A 76 -8.14 -14.48 4.63
C TYR A 76 -7.62 -14.95 3.27
N ASP A 77 -8.24 -14.47 2.19
CA ASP A 77 -7.79 -14.68 0.81
C ASP A 77 -7.04 -13.47 0.25
N SER A 78 -7.14 -12.33 0.91
CA SER A 78 -6.53 -11.08 0.48
C SER A 78 -6.24 -10.15 1.66
N LEU A 79 -5.23 -9.28 1.49
CA LEU A 79 -4.83 -8.24 2.43
C LEU A 79 -4.92 -6.89 1.74
N LEU A 80 -5.69 -5.96 2.29
CA LEU A 80 -5.73 -4.56 1.90
C LEU A 80 -4.86 -3.75 2.86
N SER A 81 -3.73 -3.28 2.36
CA SER A 81 -2.77 -2.46 3.09
C SER A 81 -3.09 -0.98 2.88
N LEU A 82 -3.33 -0.21 3.94
CA LEU A 82 -3.75 1.19 3.86
C LEU A 82 -2.83 2.11 4.66
N ASN A 83 -2.25 3.09 3.99
CA ASN A 83 -1.66 4.23 4.68
C ASN A 83 -2.75 5.01 5.43
N ASN A 84 -2.39 5.72 6.50
CA ASN A 84 -3.36 6.45 7.31
C ASN A 84 -3.72 7.85 6.76
N ASP A 85 -2.99 8.35 5.78
CA ASP A 85 -3.21 9.66 5.15
C ASP A 85 -4.06 9.58 3.87
N LEU A 86 -5.03 8.65 3.88
CA LEU A 86 -5.98 8.42 2.80
C LEU A 86 -7.38 8.92 3.14
N VAL A 87 -8.11 9.36 2.11
CA VAL A 87 -9.56 9.58 2.15
C VAL A 87 -10.22 8.75 1.07
N ILE A 88 -11.01 7.79 1.49
CA ILE A 88 -11.72 6.87 0.61
C ILE A 88 -12.97 7.54 0.07
N GLN A 89 -13.26 7.34 -1.22
CA GLN A 89 -14.45 7.83 -1.87
C GLN A 89 -15.42 6.67 -2.18
N GLY A 90 -16.62 6.75 -1.59
CA GLY A 90 -17.72 5.79 -1.83
C GLY A 90 -17.77 4.59 -0.87
N ASP A 91 -18.94 3.99 -0.82
CA ASP A 91 -19.36 3.07 0.27
C ASP A 91 -18.91 1.61 0.09
N ASN A 92 -18.50 1.21 -1.10
CA ASN A 92 -18.21 -0.19 -1.42
C ASN A 92 -16.71 -0.41 -1.77
N PHE A 93 -15.84 0.39 -1.20
CA PHE A 93 -14.42 0.45 -1.55
C PHE A 93 -13.74 -0.93 -1.52
N VAL A 94 -13.74 -1.60 -0.36
CA VAL A 94 -13.10 -2.92 -0.19
C VAL A 94 -13.72 -3.96 -1.11
N ARG A 95 -15.04 -3.98 -1.22
CA ARG A 95 -15.77 -4.91 -2.08
C ARG A 95 -15.48 -4.69 -3.56
N SER A 96 -15.35 -3.45 -4.00
CA SER A 96 -15.02 -3.11 -5.39
C SER A 96 -13.62 -3.60 -5.77
N LEU A 97 -12.62 -3.40 -4.91
CA LEU A 97 -11.27 -3.92 -5.11
C LEU A 97 -11.27 -5.44 -5.16
N ARG A 98 -11.93 -6.07 -4.19
CA ARG A 98 -11.96 -7.53 -4.06
C ARG A 98 -12.62 -8.23 -5.25
N LYS A 99 -13.67 -7.64 -5.81
CA LYS A 99 -14.38 -8.19 -6.98
C LYS A 99 -13.47 -8.36 -8.19
N GLU A 100 -12.48 -7.50 -8.34
CA GLU A 100 -11.55 -7.51 -9.47
C GLU A 100 -10.24 -8.26 -9.17
N LEU A 101 -10.00 -8.68 -7.92
CA LEU A 101 -8.85 -9.50 -7.54
C LEU A 101 -9.11 -10.99 -7.88
N VAL A 102 -9.27 -11.28 -9.16
CA VAL A 102 -9.62 -12.61 -9.68
C VAL A 102 -8.70 -13.04 -10.82
N GLY A 103 -8.60 -14.35 -11.05
CA GLY A 103 -7.77 -14.92 -12.12
C GLY A 103 -6.30 -14.57 -11.93
N ASP A 104 -5.71 -13.95 -12.96
CA ASP A 104 -4.29 -13.60 -12.95
C ASP A 104 -3.97 -12.33 -12.17
N TYR A 105 -4.97 -11.52 -11.79
CA TYR A 105 -4.74 -10.35 -10.95
C TYR A 105 -4.39 -10.78 -9.53
N LYS A 106 -3.17 -10.43 -9.09
CA LYS A 106 -2.69 -10.70 -7.73
C LYS A 106 -2.45 -9.44 -6.92
N ILE A 107 -2.47 -8.29 -7.57
CA ILE A 107 -2.43 -6.98 -6.93
C ILE A 107 -3.45 -6.08 -7.64
N ILE A 108 -4.32 -5.45 -6.87
CA ILE A 108 -5.26 -4.42 -7.35
C ILE A 108 -5.10 -3.18 -6.48
N SER A 109 -5.09 -2.01 -7.10
CA SER A 109 -5.03 -0.74 -6.40
C SER A 109 -6.20 0.17 -6.83
N PRO A 110 -6.72 1.00 -5.93
CA PRO A 110 -7.61 2.10 -6.32
C PRO A 110 -6.86 3.13 -7.15
N CYS A 111 -7.58 3.92 -7.93
CA CYS A 111 -7.02 5.12 -8.54
C CYS A 111 -6.95 6.29 -7.53
N VAL A 112 -6.16 7.29 -7.86
CA VAL A 112 -5.94 8.49 -7.06
C VAL A 112 -6.57 9.70 -7.74
N LEU A 113 -7.35 10.49 -7.02
CA LEU A 113 -7.92 11.74 -7.53
C LEU A 113 -6.80 12.77 -7.75
N GLN A 114 -6.56 13.13 -9.00
CA GLN A 114 -5.41 13.93 -9.43
C GLN A 114 -5.33 15.31 -8.76
N ASN A 115 -6.46 16.00 -8.65
CA ASN A 115 -6.50 17.41 -8.19
C ASN A 115 -6.39 17.54 -6.66
N GLU A 116 -6.60 16.45 -5.93
CA GLU A 116 -6.67 16.44 -4.47
C GLU A 116 -5.54 15.63 -3.84
N SER A 117 -4.80 14.86 -4.65
CA SER A 117 -3.73 13.98 -4.22
C SER A 117 -2.37 14.47 -4.65
N GLN A 118 -1.34 14.06 -3.91
CA GLN A 118 0.06 14.39 -4.21
C GLN A 118 0.79 13.23 -4.90
N CYS A 119 0.07 12.29 -5.50
CA CYS A 119 0.65 11.17 -6.23
C CYS A 119 1.36 11.64 -7.49
N LYS A 120 2.64 11.30 -7.63
CA LYS A 120 3.47 11.65 -8.78
C LYS A 120 3.26 10.72 -9.98
N TRP A 121 2.68 9.54 -9.76
CA TRP A 121 2.54 8.49 -10.76
C TRP A 121 1.25 8.68 -11.55
N LYS A 122 1.34 9.23 -12.76
CA LYS A 122 0.17 9.52 -13.61
C LYS A 122 -0.71 8.30 -13.88
N TYR A 123 -0.11 7.11 -14.03
CA TYR A 123 -0.86 5.87 -14.23
C TYR A 123 -1.71 5.45 -13.02
N MET A 124 -1.43 5.99 -11.84
CA MET A 124 -2.28 5.81 -10.65
C MET A 124 -3.48 6.76 -10.64
N HIS A 125 -3.48 7.83 -11.44
CA HIS A 125 -4.60 8.77 -11.48
C HIS A 125 -5.86 8.13 -12.09
N CYS A 126 -7.03 8.67 -11.75
CA CYS A 126 -8.30 8.22 -12.30
C CYS A 126 -8.44 8.67 -13.76
N TRP A 127 -8.61 7.71 -14.67
CA TRP A 127 -8.76 7.94 -16.12
C TRP A 127 -10.18 7.69 -16.62
N ASN A 128 -11.14 7.45 -15.71
CA ASN A 128 -12.53 7.11 -16.01
C ASN A 128 -12.67 5.81 -16.86
N SER A 129 -11.72 4.90 -16.76
CA SER A 129 -11.85 3.58 -17.39
C SER A 129 -12.96 2.77 -16.74
N THR A 130 -13.72 2.02 -17.52
CA THR A 130 -14.72 1.06 -17.04
C THR A 130 -14.14 -0.36 -16.89
N LYS A 131 -12.86 -0.54 -17.19
CA LYS A 131 -12.12 -1.80 -17.08
C LYS A 131 -10.92 -1.62 -16.16
N VAL A 132 -10.49 -2.71 -15.54
CA VAL A 132 -9.20 -2.74 -14.83
C VAL A 132 -8.09 -2.36 -15.80
N ARG A 133 -7.28 -1.39 -15.42
CA ARG A 133 -6.11 -1.00 -16.21
C ARG A 133 -4.92 -1.84 -15.80
N ASP A 134 -4.36 -2.61 -16.73
CA ASP A 134 -3.13 -3.38 -16.51
C ASP A 134 -1.95 -2.40 -16.37
N VAL A 135 -1.21 -2.54 -15.27
CA VAL A 135 -0.01 -1.74 -14.99
C VAL A 135 1.14 -2.67 -14.59
N LYS A 136 2.37 -2.17 -14.58
CA LYS A 136 3.52 -2.98 -14.17
C LYS A 136 3.69 -3.10 -12.67
N TRP A 137 3.28 -2.08 -11.93
CA TRP A 137 3.32 -2.02 -10.47
C TRP A 137 2.38 -0.92 -9.98
N VAL A 138 2.09 -0.88 -8.70
CA VAL A 138 1.26 0.15 -8.05
C VAL A 138 1.98 0.70 -6.83
N ASP A 139 1.83 2.00 -6.59
CA ASP A 139 2.32 2.65 -5.37
C ASP A 139 1.60 2.07 -4.14
N TYR A 140 2.35 1.75 -3.10
CA TYR A 140 1.85 1.00 -1.93
C TYR A 140 1.08 1.87 -0.93
N GLN A 141 0.29 2.81 -1.42
CA GLN A 141 -0.63 3.60 -0.60
C GLN A 141 -1.89 2.83 -0.16
N ALA A 142 -2.45 1.98 -1.05
CA ALA A 142 -3.66 1.19 -0.80
C ALA A 142 -3.75 -0.09 -1.67
N PRO A 143 -2.72 -0.95 -1.76
CA PRO A 143 -2.79 -2.16 -2.54
C PRO A 143 -3.64 -3.23 -1.86
N LEU A 144 -4.50 -3.89 -2.62
CA LEU A 144 -5.11 -5.16 -2.26
C LEU A 144 -4.26 -6.29 -2.84
N LEU A 145 -3.73 -7.14 -1.96
CA LEU A 145 -2.80 -8.23 -2.26
C LEU A 145 -3.52 -9.57 -2.13
N HIS A 146 -3.42 -10.43 -3.16
CA HIS A 146 -3.96 -11.78 -3.14
C HIS A 146 -3.08 -12.71 -2.29
N ARG A 147 -3.66 -13.75 -1.68
CA ARG A 147 -2.93 -14.77 -0.88
C ARG A 147 -1.76 -15.37 -1.64
N ASP A 148 -1.93 -15.79 -2.90
CA ASP A 148 -0.84 -16.38 -3.68
C ASP A 148 0.38 -15.46 -3.77
N PHE A 149 0.14 -14.13 -3.95
CA PHE A 149 1.22 -13.16 -3.96
C PHE A 149 1.89 -13.07 -2.59
N ILE A 150 1.11 -13.01 -1.52
CA ILE A 150 1.62 -12.92 -0.13
C ILE A 150 2.43 -14.16 0.24
N GLU A 151 1.94 -15.35 -0.08
CA GLU A 151 2.65 -16.62 0.14
C GLU A 151 3.96 -16.71 -0.65
N LYS A 152 4.03 -16.07 -1.82
CA LYS A 152 5.24 -15.99 -2.63
C LYS A 152 6.28 -15.02 -2.06
N VAL A 153 5.85 -13.86 -1.61
CA VAL A 153 6.72 -12.82 -1.02
C VAL A 153 7.12 -13.19 0.41
N LYS A 154 6.17 -13.65 1.21
CA LYS A 154 6.25 -13.86 2.67
C LYS A 154 6.61 -12.58 3.41
N GLN A 155 7.80 -12.04 3.21
CA GLN A 155 8.29 -10.79 3.76
C GLN A 155 9.10 -10.02 2.73
N PHE A 156 9.04 -8.71 2.79
CA PHE A 156 9.91 -7.84 2.02
C PHE A 156 11.29 -7.73 2.67
N PRO A 157 12.36 -7.58 1.88
CA PRO A 157 13.73 -7.42 2.38
C PRO A 157 13.90 -6.25 3.35
N ASP A 158 14.77 -6.41 4.35
CA ASP A 158 15.05 -5.38 5.35
C ASP A 158 15.63 -4.09 4.75
N GLU A 159 16.33 -4.18 3.62
CA GLU A 159 16.84 -3.03 2.88
C GLU A 159 15.70 -2.12 2.38
N LEU A 160 14.49 -2.67 2.22
CA LEU A 160 13.30 -1.95 1.78
C LEU A 160 12.40 -1.52 2.95
N ILE A 161 12.92 -1.48 4.19
CA ILE A 161 12.15 -1.18 5.41
C ILE A 161 11.43 0.16 5.35
N TYR A 162 11.95 1.13 4.62
CA TYR A 162 11.32 2.43 4.42
C TYR A 162 10.10 2.40 3.46
N GLY A 163 9.85 1.27 2.80
CA GLY A 163 8.75 1.05 1.87
C GLY A 163 9.09 1.32 0.40
N TRP A 164 10.15 2.08 0.11
CA TRP A 164 10.55 2.36 -1.28
C TRP A 164 11.11 1.10 -1.95
N GLY A 165 10.64 0.84 -3.18
CA GLY A 165 11.05 -0.33 -3.96
C GLY A 165 10.23 -1.59 -3.72
N GLN A 166 9.46 -1.70 -2.63
CA GLN A 166 8.56 -2.84 -2.41
C GLN A 166 7.49 -2.94 -3.51
N ASP A 167 7.00 -1.80 -3.93
CA ASP A 167 6.05 -1.60 -5.02
C ASP A 167 6.59 -2.12 -6.37
N VAL A 168 7.79 -1.68 -6.78
CA VAL A 168 8.44 -2.14 -8.01
C VAL A 168 8.83 -3.62 -7.91
N LEU A 169 9.36 -4.08 -6.76
CA LEU A 169 9.69 -5.49 -6.52
C LEU A 169 8.44 -6.38 -6.68
N SER A 170 7.30 -5.91 -6.20
CA SER A 170 6.04 -6.63 -6.35
C SER A 170 5.63 -6.78 -7.81
N GLY A 171 5.83 -5.74 -8.61
CA GLY A 171 5.65 -5.80 -10.06
C GLY A 171 6.57 -6.82 -10.74
N VAL A 172 7.85 -6.85 -10.31
CA VAL A 172 8.85 -7.84 -10.78
C VAL A 172 8.39 -9.25 -10.46
N ILE A 173 7.95 -9.52 -9.23
CA ILE A 173 7.46 -10.83 -8.79
C ILE A 173 6.20 -11.23 -9.58
N CYS A 174 5.28 -10.29 -9.82
CA CYS A 174 4.10 -10.56 -10.63
C CYS A 174 4.48 -10.94 -12.08
N GLU A 175 5.41 -10.19 -12.71
CA GLU A 175 5.86 -10.50 -14.07
C GLU A 175 6.50 -11.90 -14.15
N ASP A 176 7.35 -12.29 -13.18
CA ASP A 176 8.01 -13.59 -13.12
C ASP A 176 7.07 -14.78 -12.97
N ASN A 177 5.88 -14.54 -12.41
CA ASN A 177 4.87 -15.57 -12.20
C ASN A 177 3.70 -15.47 -13.19
N ASN A 178 3.79 -14.65 -14.24
CA ASN A 178 2.72 -14.36 -15.21
C ASN A 178 1.43 -13.84 -14.54
N TRP A 179 1.58 -13.09 -13.45
CA TRP A 179 0.50 -12.46 -12.73
C TRP A 179 0.32 -11.01 -13.17
N LYS A 180 -0.88 -10.49 -12.96
CA LYS A 180 -1.25 -9.13 -13.33
C LYS A 180 -1.35 -8.21 -12.11
N VAL A 181 -1.05 -6.95 -12.36
CA VAL A 181 -1.25 -5.83 -11.45
C VAL A 181 -2.22 -4.86 -12.10
N GLY A 182 -3.22 -4.38 -11.37
CA GLY A 182 -4.26 -3.52 -11.93
C GLY A 182 -4.61 -2.30 -11.10
N VAL A 183 -5.14 -1.28 -11.78
CA VAL A 183 -5.71 -0.06 -11.17
C VAL A 183 -7.19 0.06 -11.52
N LEU A 184 -8.04 0.38 -10.53
CA LEU A 184 -9.48 0.56 -10.66
C LEU A 184 -9.86 2.04 -10.65
N ASP A 185 -10.41 2.53 -11.77
CA ASP A 185 -10.81 3.95 -11.87
C ASP A 185 -12.15 4.27 -11.18
N TRP A 186 -12.98 3.26 -10.90
CA TRP A 186 -14.25 3.43 -10.17
C TRP A 186 -14.13 3.24 -8.65
N CYS A 187 -12.91 3.21 -8.17
CA CYS A 187 -12.58 3.08 -6.76
C CYS A 187 -11.58 4.17 -6.35
N PRO A 188 -11.97 5.46 -6.42
CA PRO A 188 -11.03 6.55 -6.20
C PRO A 188 -10.73 6.79 -4.72
N LEU A 189 -9.54 7.29 -4.46
CA LEU A 189 -9.14 7.83 -3.17
C LEU A 189 -8.34 9.12 -3.30
N ILE A 190 -8.19 9.85 -2.18
CA ILE A 190 -7.27 10.96 -2.03
C ILE A 190 -6.10 10.50 -1.17
N HIS A 191 -4.87 10.80 -1.56
CA HIS A 191 -3.65 10.50 -0.80
C HIS A 191 -2.87 11.77 -0.53
N TYR A 192 -2.74 12.16 0.74
CA TYR A 192 -2.04 13.39 1.15
C TYR A 192 -0.51 13.28 1.13
N SER A 193 0.04 12.11 0.95
CA SER A 193 1.46 11.75 0.82
C SER A 193 2.41 12.44 1.81
N ALA A 194 3.16 11.63 2.55
CA ALA A 194 4.17 12.09 3.49
C ALA A 194 3.65 13.07 4.57
N HIS A 195 2.37 12.94 4.95
CA HIS A 195 1.73 13.87 5.88
C HIS A 195 2.41 13.88 7.27
N THR A 196 2.82 12.71 7.77
CA THR A 196 3.59 12.54 9.02
C THR A 196 4.86 13.39 9.03
N TYR A 197 5.62 13.34 7.95
CA TYR A 197 6.89 14.09 7.81
C TYR A 197 6.65 15.59 7.64
N LYS A 198 5.65 15.98 6.87
CA LYS A 198 5.30 17.40 6.64
C LYS A 198 4.81 18.09 7.91
N GLN A 199 4.22 17.33 8.83
CA GLN A 199 3.78 17.85 10.14
C GLN A 199 4.87 17.75 11.22
N GLY A 200 6.08 17.28 10.91
CA GLY A 200 7.15 17.10 11.90
C GLY A 200 6.83 16.05 12.97
N LYS A 201 5.99 15.08 12.64
CA LYS A 201 5.55 14.01 13.55
C LYS A 201 6.34 12.71 13.41
N SER A 202 7.34 12.69 12.55
CA SER A 202 8.27 11.57 12.37
C SER A 202 9.56 11.79 13.16
N ASP A 203 10.26 10.71 13.51
CA ASP A 203 11.57 10.75 14.16
C ASP A 203 12.68 11.20 13.18
N LEU A 204 12.48 10.99 11.88
CA LEU A 204 13.33 11.52 10.81
C LEU A 204 12.67 12.72 10.15
N ASN A 205 13.47 13.68 9.70
CA ASN A 205 12.96 14.66 8.74
C ASN A 205 12.76 14.03 7.35
N LEU A 206 11.99 14.70 6.50
CA LEU A 206 11.66 14.16 5.17
C LEU A 206 12.89 13.88 4.29
N THR A 207 13.92 14.72 4.39
CA THR A 207 15.15 14.56 3.59
C THR A 207 15.92 13.32 4.01
N GLU A 208 16.13 13.13 5.31
CA GLU A 208 16.79 11.93 5.86
C GLU A 208 16.02 10.66 5.51
N TYR A 209 14.68 10.69 5.66
CA TYR A 209 13.85 9.58 5.26
C TYR A 209 14.03 9.22 3.78
N CYS A 210 13.94 10.21 2.88
CA CYS A 210 14.09 9.98 1.44
C CYS A 210 15.49 9.43 1.09
N GLN A 211 16.54 9.97 1.70
CA GLN A 211 17.92 9.50 1.46
C GLN A 211 18.11 8.04 1.90
N ASN A 212 17.64 7.70 3.09
CA ASN A 212 17.73 6.33 3.62
C ASN A 212 16.91 5.35 2.77
N ALA A 213 15.68 5.73 2.41
CA ALA A 213 14.79 4.93 1.58
C ALA A 213 15.38 4.69 0.18
N GLU A 214 15.96 5.73 -0.42
CA GLU A 214 16.60 5.66 -1.75
C GLU A 214 17.86 4.78 -1.71
N GLN A 215 18.70 4.95 -0.69
CA GLN A 215 19.88 4.12 -0.49
C GLN A 215 19.54 2.63 -0.33
N GLY A 216 18.58 2.30 0.52
CA GLY A 216 18.12 0.93 0.71
C GLY A 216 17.58 0.33 -0.58
N MET A 217 16.69 1.05 -1.25
CA MET A 217 16.09 0.63 -2.51
C MET A 217 17.14 0.35 -3.59
N PHE A 218 18.02 1.31 -3.91
CA PHE A 218 19.05 1.10 -4.93
C PHE A 218 20.05 0.03 -4.53
N GLY A 219 20.44 -0.02 -3.25
CA GLY A 219 21.30 -1.09 -2.71
C GLY A 219 20.74 -2.46 -2.97
N TYR A 220 19.44 -2.67 -2.66
CA TYR A 220 18.76 -3.94 -2.88
C TYR A 220 18.70 -4.32 -4.37
N PHE A 221 18.20 -3.43 -5.23
CA PHE A 221 18.03 -3.72 -6.66
C PHE A 221 19.37 -3.96 -7.36
N HIS A 222 20.44 -3.23 -6.96
CA HIS A 222 21.77 -3.44 -7.49
C HIS A 222 22.35 -4.79 -7.06
N SER A 223 22.31 -5.12 -5.78
CA SER A 223 22.87 -6.36 -5.23
C SER A 223 22.18 -7.63 -5.74
N ASN A 224 20.92 -7.50 -6.17
CA ASN A 224 20.14 -8.62 -6.71
C ASN A 224 20.09 -8.64 -8.25
N ASN A 225 20.87 -7.81 -8.95
CA ASN A 225 20.88 -7.70 -10.42
C ASN A 225 19.52 -7.36 -11.03
N LEU A 226 18.72 -6.54 -10.35
CA LEU A 226 17.38 -6.14 -10.75
C LEU A 226 17.29 -4.70 -11.29
N MET A 227 18.43 -3.97 -11.40
CA MET A 227 18.43 -2.55 -11.78
C MET A 227 17.84 -2.30 -13.18
N ASP A 228 18.11 -3.16 -14.15
CA ASP A 228 17.56 -3.00 -15.50
C ASP A 228 16.04 -3.13 -15.50
N ARG A 229 15.50 -4.09 -14.74
CA ARG A 229 14.05 -4.26 -14.58
C ARG A 229 13.42 -3.10 -13.82
N PHE A 230 14.07 -2.65 -12.76
CA PHE A 230 13.65 -1.47 -11.99
C PHE A 230 13.55 -0.23 -12.88
N ASN A 231 14.59 0.06 -13.68
CA ASN A 231 14.60 1.19 -14.60
C ASN A 231 13.51 1.05 -15.67
N LYS A 232 13.40 -0.12 -16.30
CA LYS A 232 12.35 -0.41 -17.29
C LYS A 232 10.95 -0.18 -16.72
N PHE A 233 10.66 -0.62 -15.50
CA PHE A 233 9.35 -0.46 -14.88
C PHE A 233 9.04 1.01 -14.57
N ARG A 234 10.03 1.76 -14.10
CA ARG A 234 9.88 3.20 -13.86
C ARG A 234 9.69 4.00 -15.14
N GLU A 235 10.42 3.69 -16.20
CA GLU A 235 10.26 4.31 -17.52
C GLU A 235 8.88 4.04 -18.10
N LEU A 236 8.41 2.81 -18.06
CA LEU A 236 7.05 2.46 -18.51
C LEU A 236 6.00 3.23 -17.72
N SER A 237 6.18 3.41 -16.41
CA SER A 237 5.27 4.17 -15.56
C SER A 237 5.28 5.67 -15.86
N ALA A 238 6.44 6.22 -16.24
CA ALA A 238 6.56 7.62 -16.67
C ALA A 238 5.97 7.87 -18.06
N GLY A 239 5.96 6.86 -18.93
CA GLY A 239 5.48 6.92 -20.30
C GLY A 239 3.97 6.74 -20.47
N TYR A 240 3.19 6.47 -19.41
CA TYR A 240 1.73 6.46 -19.49
C TYR A 240 1.20 7.86 -19.84
N SER A 241 0.86 8.07 -21.10
CA SER A 241 0.11 9.23 -21.57
C SER A 241 -1.39 8.92 -21.56
N TYR A 242 -2.18 9.93 -21.26
CA TYR A 242 -3.63 9.88 -21.51
C TYR A 242 -3.82 9.83 -23.04
N GLU A 243 -4.24 8.69 -23.59
CA GLU A 243 -4.81 8.61 -24.93
C GLU A 243 -6.31 8.92 -24.90
#